data_8ac26275f61380fd7dc8a27e63693956
#
_entry.id   8ac26275f61380fd7dc8a27e63693956
#
_cell.length_a   1.000
_cell.length_b   1.000
_cell.length_c   1.000
_cell.angle_alpha   90.00
_cell.angle_beta   90.00
_cell.angle_gamma   90.00
#
_symmetry.space_group_name_H-M   'P 1'
#
loop_
_entity.id
_entity.type
_entity.pdbx_description
1 polymer ?
#
loop_
_entity_poly.entity_id
_entity_poly.type
_entity_poly.pdbx_seq_one_letter_code
_entity_poly.pdbx_strand_id
1 'polypeptide(L)'
;VAVAENGVIGDKNTLLWHISEDLKHFKAVTTGHPVIMGRKTYESLGRPLPNRTNVVITRQQVEIPGCRVVHSLGEAVALFPGDDEVFVIGGAQIYAQALPLADRFYLTRVFRAYEGDTHFPEWDEAQWRLLSSESFASGANYPYPFAFETYERRRN
;
A
#
# COMPACT_ATOMS: atom_id res chain seq x y z
N VAL A 1 -0.30 1.54 3.04
CA VAL A 1 1.07 2.03 2.79
C VAL A 1 1.73 2.46 4.09
N ALA A 2 3.02 2.27 4.20
CA ALA A 2 3.84 2.80 5.28
C ALA A 2 4.61 4.02 4.75
N VAL A 3 4.51 5.14 5.44
CA VAL A 3 5.08 6.42 5.00
C VAL A 3 5.90 7.03 6.12
N ALA A 4 7.13 7.42 5.80
CA ALA A 4 8.01 8.14 6.73
C ALA A 4 7.48 9.56 6.99
N GLU A 5 8.00 10.17 8.03
CA GLU A 5 7.62 11.52 8.47
C GLU A 5 7.74 12.57 7.35
N ASN A 6 8.74 12.41 6.47
CA ASN A 6 8.98 13.30 5.34
C ASN A 6 8.34 12.83 4.01
N GLY A 7 7.44 11.85 4.06
CA GLY A 7 6.73 11.35 2.89
C GLY A 7 7.43 10.24 2.12
N VAL A 8 8.63 9.86 2.50
CA VAL A 8 9.40 8.80 1.81
C VAL A 8 8.77 7.44 2.05
N ILE A 9 8.65 6.62 1.00
CA ILE A 9 8.13 5.25 1.08
C ILE A 9 9.11 4.19 0.60
N GLY A 10 10.20 4.59 -0.05
CA GLY A 10 11.21 3.64 -0.50
C GLY A 10 12.43 4.33 -1.09
N ASP A 11 13.45 3.53 -1.32
CA ASP A 11 14.68 3.94 -2.00
C ASP A 11 15.19 2.78 -2.85
N LYS A 12 15.45 3.03 -4.14
CA LYS A 12 15.95 2.02 -5.10
C LYS A 12 15.11 0.74 -5.09
N ASN A 13 13.78 0.88 -5.07
CA ASN A 13 12.80 -0.21 -5.03
C ASN A 13 12.87 -1.11 -3.80
N THR A 14 13.45 -0.64 -2.70
CA THR A 14 13.52 -1.39 -1.45
C THR A 14 12.79 -0.64 -0.34
N LEU A 15 12.34 -1.42 0.66
CA LEU A 15 11.78 -0.85 1.89
C LEU A 15 12.93 -0.32 2.75
N LEU A 16 12.68 0.82 3.41
CA LEU A 16 13.68 1.48 4.26
C LEU A 16 13.71 0.95 5.69
N TRP A 17 12.69 0.21 6.08
CA TRP A 17 12.54 -0.29 7.44
C TRP A 17 11.87 -1.66 7.44
N HIS A 18 12.07 -2.38 8.55
CA HIS A 18 11.36 -3.63 8.82
C HIS A 18 10.71 -3.54 10.19
N ILE A 19 9.39 -3.40 10.20
CA ILE A 19 8.58 -3.40 11.42
C ILE A 19 7.68 -4.62 11.34
N SER A 20 7.93 -5.64 12.17
CA SER A 20 7.17 -6.89 12.12
C SER A 20 5.68 -6.68 12.39
N GLU A 21 5.33 -5.72 13.25
CA GLU A 21 3.95 -5.34 13.53
C GLU A 21 3.25 -4.80 12.28
N ASP A 22 3.96 -4.01 11.46
CA ASP A 22 3.43 -3.48 10.20
C ASP A 22 3.17 -4.60 9.19
N LEU A 23 4.08 -5.55 9.07
CA LEU A 23 3.90 -6.70 8.18
C LEU A 23 2.72 -7.58 8.63
N LYS A 24 2.56 -7.80 9.92
CA LYS A 24 1.42 -8.52 10.47
C LYS A 24 0.11 -7.80 10.23
N HIS A 25 0.10 -6.47 10.39
CA HIS A 25 -1.05 -5.62 10.12
C HIS A 25 -1.45 -5.69 8.64
N PHE A 26 -0.49 -5.54 7.75
CA PHE A 26 -0.69 -5.67 6.30
C PHE A 26 -1.32 -7.02 5.95
N LYS A 27 -0.77 -8.09 6.48
CA LYS A 27 -1.28 -9.45 6.27
C LYS A 27 -2.71 -9.59 6.78
N ALA A 28 -2.99 -9.11 7.98
CA ALA A 28 -4.32 -9.20 8.60
C ALA A 28 -5.37 -8.43 7.78
N VAL A 29 -5.01 -7.25 7.28
CA VAL A 29 -5.93 -6.40 6.51
C VAL A 29 -6.20 -6.97 5.12
N THR A 30 -5.19 -7.52 4.44
CA THR A 30 -5.29 -7.89 3.02
C THR A 30 -5.61 -9.35 2.76
N THR A 31 -5.40 -10.26 3.71
CA THR A 31 -5.66 -11.70 3.50
C THR A 31 -7.11 -11.95 3.13
N GLY A 32 -7.32 -12.73 2.07
CA GLY A 32 -8.65 -13.04 1.55
C GLY A 32 -9.18 -12.02 0.53
N HIS A 33 -8.41 -10.98 0.24
CA HIS A 33 -8.81 -9.92 -0.68
C HIS A 33 -7.85 -9.81 -1.86
N PRO A 34 -8.30 -9.26 -3.02
CA PRO A 34 -7.40 -8.94 -4.11
C PRO A 34 -6.42 -7.84 -3.73
N VAL A 35 -5.17 -7.98 -4.20
CA VAL A 35 -4.12 -6.97 -4.05
C VAL A 35 -3.62 -6.57 -5.43
N ILE A 36 -3.61 -5.28 -5.70
CA ILE A 36 -3.22 -4.68 -6.98
C ILE A 36 -1.90 -3.95 -6.79
N MET A 37 -0.94 -4.21 -7.66
CA MET A 37 0.40 -3.65 -7.55
C MET A 37 0.99 -3.35 -8.93
N GLY A 38 1.97 -2.46 -8.96
CA GLY A 38 2.79 -2.26 -10.12
C GLY A 38 3.85 -3.37 -10.23
N ARG A 39 4.46 -3.50 -11.40
CA ARG A 39 5.45 -4.55 -11.65
C ARG A 39 6.66 -4.48 -10.73
N LYS A 40 7.19 -3.27 -10.47
CA LYS A 40 8.35 -3.09 -9.59
C LYS A 40 8.07 -3.55 -8.16
N THR A 41 6.85 -3.32 -7.68
CA THR A 41 6.43 -3.81 -6.37
C THR A 41 6.41 -5.33 -6.35
N TYR A 42 5.88 -5.95 -7.39
CA TYR A 42 5.90 -7.41 -7.51
C TYR A 42 7.34 -7.94 -7.52
N GLU A 43 8.23 -7.33 -8.28
CA GLU A 43 9.65 -7.73 -8.34
C GLU A 43 10.31 -7.63 -6.96
N SER A 44 9.97 -6.60 -6.19
CA SER A 44 10.43 -6.43 -4.81
C SER A 44 9.93 -7.54 -3.88
N LEU A 45 8.68 -8.00 -4.05
CA LEU A 45 8.14 -9.11 -3.28
C LEU A 45 8.75 -10.45 -3.67
N GLY A 46 9.08 -10.62 -4.94
CA GLY A 46 9.72 -11.82 -5.48
C GLY A 46 8.79 -13.01 -5.71
N ARG A 47 7.56 -12.96 -5.20
CA ARG A 47 6.56 -14.03 -5.34
C ARG A 47 5.16 -13.50 -5.07
N PRO A 48 4.11 -14.19 -5.56
CA PRO A 48 2.74 -13.84 -5.22
C PRO A 48 2.49 -13.94 -3.72
N LEU A 49 1.69 -13.03 -3.18
CA LEU A 49 1.29 -13.08 -1.77
C LEU A 49 0.26 -14.21 -1.58
N PRO A 50 0.46 -15.08 -0.60
CA PRO A 50 -0.45 -16.21 -0.38
C PRO A 50 -1.82 -15.77 0.13
N ASN A 51 -2.85 -16.56 -0.19
CA ASN A 51 -4.25 -16.35 0.23
C ASN A 51 -4.86 -15.03 -0.26
N ARG A 52 -4.35 -14.51 -1.38
CA ARG A 52 -4.82 -13.28 -2.02
C ARG A 52 -4.77 -13.45 -3.52
N THR A 53 -5.66 -12.77 -4.23
CA THR A 53 -5.57 -12.68 -5.69
C THR A 53 -4.60 -11.57 -6.03
N ASN A 54 -3.47 -11.90 -6.64
CA ASN A 54 -2.42 -10.95 -6.98
C ASN A 54 -2.65 -10.43 -8.39
N VAL A 55 -2.74 -9.10 -8.54
CA VAL A 55 -2.91 -8.43 -9.82
C VAL A 55 -1.74 -7.49 -10.04
N VAL A 56 -1.05 -7.65 -11.17
CA VAL A 56 0.10 -6.82 -11.52
C VAL A 56 -0.23 -5.95 -12.72
N ILE A 57 -0.03 -4.65 -12.58
CA ILE A 57 -0.21 -3.67 -13.64
C ILE A 57 1.12 -3.45 -14.33
N THR A 58 1.19 -3.69 -15.64
CA THR A 58 2.37 -3.44 -16.46
C THR A 58 1.96 -3.14 -17.89
N ARG A 59 2.74 -2.33 -18.59
CA ARG A 59 2.51 -2.06 -20.02
C ARG A 59 3.05 -3.17 -20.90
N GLN A 60 3.85 -4.08 -20.34
CA GLN A 60 4.46 -5.16 -21.11
C GLN A 60 3.49 -6.34 -21.28
N GLN A 61 3.63 -7.04 -22.41
CA GLN A 61 2.90 -8.28 -22.67
C GLN A 61 3.69 -9.42 -22.04
N VAL A 62 3.45 -9.68 -20.78
CA VAL A 62 4.16 -10.73 -20.02
C VAL A 62 3.17 -11.56 -19.21
N GLU A 63 3.53 -12.78 -18.93
CA GLU A 63 2.81 -13.64 -18.01
C GLU A 63 3.63 -13.73 -16.72
N ILE A 64 2.96 -13.64 -15.58
CA ILE A 64 3.58 -13.79 -14.26
C ILE A 64 2.86 -14.92 -13.55
N PRO A 65 3.53 -16.07 -13.32
CA PRO A 65 2.88 -17.22 -12.68
C PRO A 65 2.29 -16.84 -11.31
N GLY A 66 1.06 -17.23 -11.09
CA GLY A 66 0.36 -16.95 -9.84
C GLY A 66 -0.26 -15.54 -9.74
N CYS A 67 -0.12 -14.73 -10.79
CA CYS A 67 -0.67 -13.38 -10.83
C CYS A 67 -1.54 -13.20 -12.07
N ARG A 68 -2.51 -12.29 -11.97
CA ARG A 68 -3.23 -11.76 -13.12
C ARG A 68 -2.49 -10.51 -13.60
N VAL A 69 -2.22 -10.42 -14.90
CA VAL A 69 -1.53 -9.27 -15.48
C VAL A 69 -2.54 -8.41 -16.23
N VAL A 70 -2.55 -7.13 -15.93
CA VAL A 70 -3.40 -6.13 -16.58
C VAL A 70 -2.55 -4.92 -16.97
N HIS A 71 -3.12 -4.03 -17.78
CA HIS A 71 -2.37 -2.89 -18.33
C HIS A 71 -2.75 -1.55 -17.73
N SER A 72 -3.78 -1.50 -16.90
CA SER A 72 -4.22 -0.27 -16.23
C SER A 72 -4.87 -0.56 -14.89
N LEU A 73 -4.96 0.46 -14.05
CA LEU A 73 -5.68 0.38 -12.79
C LEU A 73 -7.17 0.12 -13.03
N GLY A 74 -7.75 0.73 -14.06
CA GLY A 74 -9.16 0.50 -14.43
C GLY A 74 -9.44 -0.95 -14.75
N GLU A 75 -8.58 -1.61 -15.52
CA GLU A 75 -8.69 -3.04 -15.80
C GLU A 75 -8.61 -3.88 -14.53
N ALA A 76 -7.69 -3.54 -13.64
CA ALA A 76 -7.50 -4.25 -12.38
C ALA A 76 -8.76 -4.19 -11.51
N VAL A 77 -9.33 -3.01 -11.33
CA VAL A 77 -10.54 -2.80 -10.52
C VAL A 77 -11.74 -3.51 -11.15
N ALA A 78 -11.85 -3.48 -12.47
CA ALA A 78 -12.95 -4.10 -13.20
C ALA A 78 -13.00 -5.63 -13.05
N LEU A 79 -11.92 -6.27 -12.63
CA LEU A 79 -11.91 -7.72 -12.37
C LEU A 79 -12.75 -8.11 -11.14
N PHE A 80 -13.05 -7.16 -10.26
CA PHE A 80 -13.64 -7.44 -8.95
C PHE A 80 -14.87 -6.58 -8.64
N PRO A 81 -15.92 -6.60 -9.48
CA PRO A 81 -17.06 -5.70 -9.29
C PRO A 81 -17.90 -6.01 -8.07
N GLY A 82 -17.79 -7.21 -7.51
CA GLY A 82 -18.59 -7.65 -6.36
C GLY A 82 -17.81 -7.80 -5.07
N ASP A 83 -16.51 -7.46 -5.07
CA ASP A 83 -15.69 -7.61 -3.87
C ASP A 83 -15.89 -6.44 -2.91
N ASP A 84 -15.89 -6.76 -1.59
CA ASP A 84 -16.07 -5.76 -0.55
C ASP A 84 -14.87 -4.82 -0.46
N GLU A 85 -13.66 -5.36 -0.55
CA GLU A 85 -12.43 -4.58 -0.52
C GLU A 85 -11.42 -5.12 -1.52
N VAL A 86 -10.82 -4.20 -2.26
CA VAL A 86 -9.70 -4.46 -3.17
C VAL A 86 -8.59 -3.51 -2.78
N PHE A 87 -7.39 -4.02 -2.54
CA PHE A 87 -6.29 -3.23 -2.00
C PHE A 87 -5.28 -2.87 -3.07
N VAL A 88 -4.84 -1.61 -3.07
CA VAL A 88 -3.71 -1.15 -3.87
C VAL A 88 -2.50 -1.07 -2.95
N ILE A 89 -1.43 -1.79 -3.30
CA ILE A 89 -0.28 -1.97 -2.41
C ILE A 89 1.02 -1.37 -2.94
N GLY A 90 0.96 -0.58 -4.01
CA GLY A 90 2.09 0.19 -4.47
C GLY A 90 2.46 -0.05 -5.92
N GLY A 91 3.43 0.56 -6.45
CA GLY A 91 4.23 1.65 -5.82
C GLY A 91 3.65 3.05 -5.99
N ALA A 92 4.52 4.04 -5.88
CA ALA A 92 4.12 5.44 -5.86
C ALA A 92 3.23 5.86 -7.03
N GLN A 93 3.55 5.42 -8.25
CA GLN A 93 2.75 5.75 -9.43
C GLN A 93 1.35 5.16 -9.36
N ILE A 94 1.22 3.95 -8.84
CA ILE A 94 -0.08 3.30 -8.69
C ILE A 94 -0.86 3.95 -7.55
N TYR A 95 -0.21 4.30 -6.45
CA TYR A 95 -0.84 5.07 -5.37
C TYR A 95 -1.40 6.40 -5.87
N ALA A 96 -0.63 7.11 -6.71
CA ALA A 96 -1.08 8.40 -7.25
C ALA A 96 -2.34 8.26 -8.11
N GLN A 97 -2.47 7.16 -8.86
CA GLN A 97 -3.66 6.89 -9.66
C GLN A 97 -4.85 6.42 -8.82
N ALA A 98 -4.57 5.65 -7.76
CA ALA A 98 -5.60 5.02 -6.94
C ALA A 98 -6.19 5.96 -5.89
N LEU A 99 -5.38 6.85 -5.35
CA LEU A 99 -5.79 7.71 -4.23
C LEU A 99 -7.06 8.52 -4.52
N PRO A 100 -7.23 9.16 -5.70
CA PRO A 100 -8.49 9.85 -6.01
C PRO A 100 -9.72 8.95 -6.08
N LEU A 101 -9.53 7.65 -6.27
CA LEU A 101 -10.61 6.67 -6.42
C LEU A 101 -10.87 5.88 -5.14
N ALA A 102 -9.94 5.90 -4.20
CA ALA A 102 -10.00 5.07 -3.01
C ALA A 102 -11.08 5.53 -2.04
N ASP A 103 -11.76 4.56 -1.42
CA ASP A 103 -12.77 4.80 -0.39
C ASP A 103 -12.15 4.79 1.01
N ARG A 104 -11.10 3.99 1.19
CA ARG A 104 -10.38 3.87 2.45
C ARG A 104 -8.88 3.95 2.23
N PHE A 105 -8.20 4.41 3.27
CA PHE A 105 -6.76 4.61 3.26
C PHE A 105 -6.19 4.05 4.56
N TYR A 106 -5.44 2.96 4.43
CA TYR A 106 -4.74 2.32 5.56
C TYR A 106 -3.30 2.81 5.56
N LEU A 107 -2.96 3.65 6.53
CA LEU A 107 -1.68 4.33 6.60
C LEU A 107 -0.91 3.88 7.85
N THR A 108 0.33 3.45 7.65
CA THR A 108 1.29 3.31 8.75
C THR A 108 2.18 4.54 8.73
N ARG A 109 2.05 5.40 9.72
CA ARG A 109 2.94 6.56 9.87
C ARG A 109 4.16 6.14 10.66
N VAL A 110 5.32 6.35 10.08
CA VAL A 110 6.61 6.10 10.74
C VAL A 110 7.19 7.45 11.13
N PHE A 111 7.33 7.69 12.43
CA PHE A 111 7.76 9.00 12.96
C PHE A 111 9.28 9.11 12.93
N ARG A 112 9.84 9.00 11.73
CA ARG A 112 11.25 9.20 11.43
C ARG A 112 11.36 9.63 9.97
N ALA A 113 12.25 10.59 9.70
CA ALA A 113 12.57 10.96 8.32
C ALA A 113 13.63 10.02 7.74
N TYR A 114 13.50 9.73 6.45
CA TYR A 114 14.44 8.87 5.72
C TYR A 114 14.88 9.57 4.45
N GLU A 115 16.09 9.25 3.99
CA GLU A 115 16.50 9.59 2.64
C GLU A 115 15.98 8.51 1.71
N GLY A 116 15.38 8.92 0.58
CA GLY A 116 14.87 7.98 -0.39
C GLY A 116 14.38 8.68 -1.64
N ASP A 117 14.32 7.93 -2.72
CA ASP A 117 13.95 8.44 -4.04
C ASP A 117 12.45 8.33 -4.34
N THR A 118 11.69 7.65 -3.49
CA THR A 118 10.29 7.37 -3.73
C THR A 118 9.45 7.97 -2.61
N HIS A 119 8.45 8.77 -3.01
CA HIS A 119 7.56 9.46 -2.08
C HIS A 119 6.11 9.03 -2.31
N PHE A 120 5.33 9.00 -1.22
CA PHE A 120 3.89 8.86 -1.32
C PHE A 120 3.31 10.13 -1.96
N PRO A 121 2.28 10.03 -2.83
CA PRO A 121 1.66 11.22 -3.41
C PRO A 121 1.09 12.14 -2.33
N GLU A 122 1.08 13.44 -2.61
CA GLU A 122 0.45 14.40 -1.71
C GLU A 122 -1.05 14.10 -1.60
N TRP A 123 -1.58 14.23 -0.41
CA TRP A 123 -2.99 14.00 -0.15
C TRP A 123 -3.54 15.07 0.79
N ASP A 124 -4.79 15.44 0.55
CA ASP A 124 -5.48 16.47 1.33
C ASP A 124 -6.20 15.81 2.49
N GLU A 125 -5.69 15.97 3.70
CA GLU A 125 -6.26 15.40 4.91
C GLU A 125 -7.70 15.86 5.14
N ALA A 126 -8.08 17.03 4.62
CA ALA A 126 -9.45 17.51 4.75
C ALA A 126 -10.47 16.67 3.99
N GLN A 127 -10.03 15.90 2.98
CA GLN A 127 -10.89 15.00 2.21
C GLN A 127 -11.09 13.65 2.89
N TRP A 128 -10.40 13.41 4.00
CA TRP A 128 -10.39 12.12 4.67
C TRP A 128 -10.79 12.28 6.13
N ARG A 129 -11.52 11.30 6.64
CA ARG A 129 -11.92 11.23 8.04
C ARG A 129 -11.16 10.11 8.73
N LEU A 130 -10.49 10.40 9.82
CA LEU A 130 -9.80 9.40 10.62
C LEU A 130 -10.82 8.53 11.34
N LEU A 131 -10.82 7.23 11.04
CA LEU A 131 -11.71 6.25 11.68
C LEU A 131 -11.07 5.63 12.92
N SER A 132 -9.77 5.35 12.85
CA SER A 132 -9.05 4.73 13.96
C SER A 132 -7.57 5.08 13.91
N SER A 133 -6.94 5.06 15.07
CA SER A 133 -5.50 5.28 15.21
C SER A 133 -4.98 4.43 16.37
N GLU A 134 -3.89 3.72 16.13
CA GLU A 134 -3.20 2.92 17.15
C GLU A 134 -1.72 3.28 17.11
N SER A 135 -1.20 3.83 18.20
CA SER A 135 0.17 4.33 18.27
C SER A 135 1.07 3.36 19.05
N PHE A 136 2.31 3.25 18.58
CA PHE A 136 3.35 2.41 19.19
C PHE A 136 4.57 3.28 19.48
N ALA A 137 5.01 3.29 20.73
CA ALA A 137 6.23 4.00 21.11
C ALA A 137 7.46 3.17 20.69
N SER A 138 8.60 3.85 20.49
CA SER A 138 9.86 3.17 20.23
C SER A 138 10.22 2.25 21.40
N GLY A 139 10.88 1.13 21.10
CA GLY A 139 11.23 0.13 22.10
C GLY A 139 12.24 -0.87 21.58
N ALA A 140 12.32 -2.04 22.23
CA ALA A 140 13.31 -3.07 21.88
C ALA A 140 13.09 -3.67 20.48
N ASN A 141 11.85 -3.71 20.00
CA ASN A 141 11.50 -4.33 18.72
C ASN A 141 11.50 -3.36 17.56
N TYR A 142 11.40 -2.06 17.84
CA TYR A 142 11.43 -1.01 16.80
C TYR A 142 12.03 0.27 17.39
N PRO A 143 13.05 0.83 16.71
CA PRO A 143 13.82 1.95 17.26
C PRO A 143 13.15 3.32 17.11
N TYR A 144 11.97 3.39 16.51
CA TYR A 144 11.23 4.63 16.26
C TYR A 144 9.74 4.39 16.47
N PRO A 145 9.00 5.44 16.87
CA PRO A 145 7.55 5.31 17.03
C PRO A 145 6.85 5.24 15.67
N PHE A 146 5.70 4.58 15.65
CA PHE A 146 4.84 4.51 14.47
C PHE A 146 3.38 4.40 14.89
N ALA A 147 2.47 4.61 13.95
CA ALA A 147 1.03 4.51 14.20
C ALA A 147 0.33 3.88 13.00
N PHE A 148 -0.67 3.04 13.28
CA PHE A 148 -1.62 2.58 12.27
C PHE A 148 -2.81 3.51 12.27
N GLU A 149 -3.10 4.12 11.14
CA GLU A 149 -4.24 5.02 10.96
C GLU A 149 -5.11 4.51 9.83
N THR A 150 -6.42 4.52 10.03
CA THR A 150 -7.38 4.16 9.00
C THR A 150 -8.24 5.37 8.70
N TYR A 151 -8.29 5.75 7.44
CA TYR A 151 -9.07 6.89 6.96
C TYR A 151 -10.17 6.43 6.01
N GLU A 152 -11.27 7.14 6.03
CA GLU A 152 -12.36 6.99 5.07
C GLU A 152 -12.54 8.31 4.32
N ARG A 153 -12.81 8.21 3.01
CA ARG A 153 -13.05 9.42 2.22
C ARG A 153 -14.29 10.13 2.72
N ARG A 154 -14.20 11.44 2.92
CA ARG A 154 -15.36 12.26 3.22
C ARG A 154 -16.23 12.38 1.97
N ARG A 155 -17.52 12.14 2.13
CA ARG A 155 -18.50 12.29 1.06
C ARG A 155 -19.40 13.48 1.42
N ASN A 156 -19.59 14.32 0.44
CA ASN A 156 -20.47 15.48 0.58
C ASN A 156 -21.88 15.13 0.10
#